data_47b77e2cac9694c90569c376ea92e622
#
_entry.id   47b77e2cac9694c90569c376ea92e622
#
_cell.length_a   1.000
_cell.length_b   1.000
_cell.length_c   1.000
_cell.angle_alpha   90.00
_cell.angle_beta   90.00
_cell.angle_gamma   90.00
#
_symmetry.space_group_name_H-M   'P 1'
#
loop_
_entity.id
_entity.type
_entity.pdbx_description
1 polymer ?
#
loop_
_entity_poly.entity_id
_entity_poly.type
_entity_poly.pdbx_seq_one_letter_code
_entity_poly.pdbx_strand_id
1 'polypeptide(L)'
;QINNASIGGLIPVLTQIPRHRKQAIAKTLGRFTTPFGIPSQDPESAQFERYRYWRGPVWLIINYMIAEGLRDGDHDDISQLISDSSLDLIKTSGFAEYYDPVEGVACGGQSFSWTAAMVLEFLDSARQPITAEPF
;
A
#
# COMPACT_ATOMS: atom_id res chain seq x y z
N GLN A 1 17.63 -7.55 19.46
CA GLN A 1 16.36 -7.49 18.73
C GLN A 1 16.35 -6.22 17.90
N ILE A 2 16.21 -6.35 16.58
CA ILE A 2 16.09 -5.18 15.69
C ILE A 2 14.61 -4.80 15.68
N ASN A 3 14.28 -3.68 16.30
CA ASN A 3 12.92 -3.14 16.30
C ASN A 3 12.76 -2.20 15.08
N ASN A 4 12.55 -2.80 13.92
CA ASN A 4 12.40 -2.08 12.67
C ASN A 4 11.13 -2.54 11.96
N ALA A 5 10.14 -1.64 11.83
CA ALA A 5 8.89 -1.93 11.18
C ALA A 5 8.96 -1.55 9.69
N SER A 6 8.82 -2.53 8.82
CA SER A 6 8.76 -2.35 7.38
C SER A 6 7.45 -2.89 6.81
N ILE A 7 7.10 -2.44 5.62
CA ILE A 7 5.87 -2.85 4.92
C ILE A 7 5.80 -4.37 4.69
N GLY A 8 6.95 -5.05 4.58
CA GLY A 8 7.00 -6.50 4.46
C GLY A 8 6.34 -7.25 5.62
N GLY A 9 6.33 -6.65 6.83
CA GLY A 9 5.61 -7.19 7.99
C GLY A 9 4.09 -7.11 7.89
N LEU A 10 3.55 -6.35 6.95
CA LEU A 10 2.13 -6.14 6.73
C LEU A 10 1.56 -7.04 5.61
N ILE A 11 2.41 -7.55 4.71
CA ILE A 11 2.03 -8.40 3.57
C ILE A 11 1.26 -9.67 4.00
N PRO A 12 1.46 -10.29 5.18
CA PRO A 12 0.66 -11.43 5.59
C PRO A 12 -0.86 -11.20 5.58
N VAL A 13 -1.33 -9.96 5.51
CA VAL A 13 -2.76 -9.62 5.36
C VAL A 13 -3.40 -10.27 4.12
N LEU A 14 -2.63 -10.56 3.08
CA LEU A 14 -3.06 -11.27 1.87
C LEU A 14 -3.41 -12.75 2.09
N THR A 15 -3.02 -13.31 3.22
CA THR A 15 -3.21 -14.73 3.50
C THR A 15 -4.38 -14.94 4.45
N GLN A 16 -4.83 -16.20 4.57
CA GLN A 16 -5.87 -16.58 5.53
C GLN A 16 -5.32 -16.58 6.96
N ILE A 17 -5.03 -15.39 7.50
CA ILE A 17 -4.64 -15.23 8.89
C ILE A 17 -5.86 -15.06 9.79
N PRO A 18 -5.77 -15.43 11.10
CA PRO A 18 -6.85 -15.21 12.05
C PRO A 18 -7.27 -13.72 12.11
N ARG A 19 -8.58 -13.47 12.25
CA ARG A 19 -9.18 -12.12 12.26
C ARG A 19 -8.46 -11.15 13.20
N HIS A 20 -8.11 -11.59 14.42
CA HIS A 20 -7.39 -10.73 15.38
C HIS A 20 -6.01 -10.30 14.88
N ARG A 21 -5.34 -11.11 14.06
CA ARG A 21 -4.06 -10.75 13.44
C ARG A 21 -4.26 -9.76 12.29
N LYS A 22 -5.29 -9.94 11.49
CA LYS A 22 -5.66 -8.98 10.45
C LYS A 22 -5.99 -7.61 11.05
N GLN A 23 -6.78 -7.58 12.13
CA GLN A 23 -7.07 -6.36 12.88
C GLN A 23 -5.80 -5.69 13.43
N ALA A 24 -4.83 -6.45 13.92
CA ALA A 24 -3.56 -5.91 14.40
C ALA A 24 -2.74 -5.28 13.25
N ILE A 25 -2.74 -5.88 12.06
CA ILE A 25 -2.12 -5.31 10.86
C ILE A 25 -2.84 -4.02 10.46
N ALA A 26 -4.17 -4.03 10.36
CA ALA A 26 -4.97 -2.86 10.01
C ALA A 26 -4.71 -1.68 10.97
N LYS A 27 -4.64 -1.96 12.27
CA LYS A 27 -4.27 -0.94 13.28
C LYS A 27 -2.85 -0.41 13.08
N THR A 28 -1.91 -1.26 12.71
CA THR A 28 -0.51 -0.87 12.48
C THR A 28 -0.39 0.01 11.24
N LEU A 29 -1.20 -0.23 10.21
CA LEU A 29 -1.23 0.57 8.99
C LEU A 29 -1.50 2.06 9.26
N GLY A 30 -2.29 2.40 10.29
CA GLY A 30 -2.54 3.79 10.66
C GLY A 30 -1.27 4.60 10.97
N ARG A 31 -0.17 3.94 11.40
CA ARG A 31 1.13 4.59 11.60
C ARG A 31 1.94 4.72 10.30
N PHE A 32 1.68 3.82 9.34
CA PHE A 32 2.39 3.83 8.06
C PHE A 32 1.75 4.77 7.05
N THR A 33 0.48 5.12 7.19
CA THR A 33 -0.25 5.90 6.19
C THR A 33 0.34 7.29 6.03
N THR A 34 0.66 7.65 4.79
CA THR A 34 1.02 9.00 4.37
C THR A 34 -0.06 9.54 3.41
N PRO A 35 -0.07 10.83 3.07
CA PRO A 35 -0.99 11.37 2.06
C PRO A 35 -0.88 10.69 0.69
N PHE A 36 0.24 10.02 0.41
CA PHE A 36 0.57 9.41 -0.87
C PHE A 36 0.59 7.87 -0.84
N GLY A 37 -0.03 7.26 0.18
CA GLY A 37 -0.09 5.81 0.35
C GLY A 37 0.80 5.29 1.48
N ILE A 38 1.12 4.00 1.41
CA ILE A 38 1.88 3.30 2.46
C ILE A 38 3.32 3.16 2.01
N PRO A 39 4.28 3.80 2.72
CA PRO A 39 5.70 3.70 2.42
C PRO A 39 6.28 2.34 2.81
N SER A 40 7.42 2.01 2.23
CA SER A 40 8.11 0.74 2.46
C SER A 40 8.71 0.59 3.88
N GLN A 41 8.79 1.67 4.63
CA GLN A 41 9.32 1.75 5.99
C GLN A 41 8.41 2.63 6.85
N ASP A 42 8.27 2.29 8.15
CA ASP A 42 7.56 3.12 9.13
C ASP A 42 8.12 4.55 9.11
N PRO A 43 7.31 5.57 8.79
CA PRO A 43 7.77 6.97 8.72
C PRO A 43 8.33 7.51 10.03
N GLU A 44 7.94 6.95 11.18
CA GLU A 44 8.44 7.33 12.50
C GLU A 44 9.75 6.60 12.86
N SER A 45 10.20 5.67 12.02
CA SER A 45 11.46 4.95 12.24
C SER A 45 12.67 5.86 12.04
N ALA A 46 13.66 5.78 12.93
CA ALA A 46 14.96 6.45 12.73
C ALA A 46 15.71 5.96 11.48
N GLN A 47 15.27 4.88 10.87
CA GLN A 47 15.85 4.32 9.63
C GLN A 47 15.05 4.71 8.38
N PHE A 48 14.00 5.51 8.52
CA PHE A 48 13.23 6.00 7.39
C PHE A 48 14.07 6.96 6.54
N GLU A 49 14.17 6.66 5.26
CA GLU A 49 14.89 7.47 4.26
C GLU A 49 14.02 7.60 3.01
N ARG A 50 13.33 8.74 2.84
CA ARG A 50 12.26 8.94 1.85
C ARG A 50 12.61 8.60 0.39
N TYR A 51 13.90 8.55 0.05
CA TYR A 51 14.39 8.23 -1.31
C TYR A 51 15.14 6.90 -1.38
N ARG A 52 15.28 6.16 -0.29
CA ARG A 52 16.06 4.95 -0.26
C ARG A 52 15.19 3.72 -0.52
N TYR A 53 15.11 3.35 -1.74
CA TYR A 53 14.47 2.21 -2.40
C TYR A 53 13.43 1.42 -1.56
N TRP A 54 13.84 0.63 -0.57
CA TRP A 54 12.98 -0.15 0.34
C TRP A 54 12.94 0.38 1.79
N ARG A 55 13.39 1.61 2.02
CA ARG A 55 13.44 2.21 3.37
C ARG A 55 12.69 3.56 3.48
N GLY A 56 11.79 3.79 2.56
CA GLY A 56 11.00 5.03 2.52
C GLY A 56 9.94 5.02 1.43
N PRO A 57 10.31 4.87 0.14
CA PRO A 57 9.38 5.07 -0.97
C PRO A 57 8.11 4.22 -0.93
N VAL A 58 7.07 4.75 -1.57
CA VAL A 58 5.81 4.06 -1.85
C VAL A 58 5.95 3.23 -3.12
N TRP A 59 5.54 1.96 -3.04
CA TRP A 59 5.51 1.02 -4.15
C TRP A 59 4.07 0.59 -4.42
N LEU A 60 3.53 0.88 -5.60
CA LEU A 60 2.13 0.58 -5.88
C LEU A 60 1.80 -0.90 -5.79
N ILE A 61 2.70 -1.79 -6.18
CA ILE A 61 2.48 -3.23 -6.05
C ILE A 61 2.21 -3.64 -4.60
N ILE A 62 2.96 -3.08 -3.66
CA ILE A 62 2.78 -3.44 -2.25
C ILE A 62 1.51 -2.79 -1.69
N ASN A 63 1.20 -1.55 -2.09
CA ASN A 63 -0.06 -0.91 -1.73
C ASN A 63 -1.26 -1.70 -2.25
N TYR A 64 -1.21 -2.18 -3.50
CA TYR A 64 -2.24 -3.07 -4.06
C TYR A 64 -2.41 -4.35 -3.24
N MET A 65 -1.31 -5.05 -2.95
CA MET A 65 -1.34 -6.28 -2.16
C MET A 65 -1.98 -6.06 -0.78
N ILE A 66 -1.68 -4.95 -0.11
CA ILE A 66 -2.26 -4.63 1.19
C ILE A 66 -3.74 -4.28 1.05
N ALA A 67 -4.12 -3.48 0.06
CA ALA A 67 -5.50 -3.12 -0.20
C ALA A 67 -6.36 -4.38 -0.45
N GLU A 68 -5.91 -5.29 -1.32
CA GLU A 68 -6.62 -6.54 -1.59
C GLU A 68 -6.74 -7.42 -0.34
N GLY A 69 -5.67 -7.53 0.46
CA GLY A 69 -5.72 -8.29 1.70
C GLY A 69 -6.67 -7.72 2.77
N LEU A 70 -7.02 -6.44 2.67
CA LEU A 70 -7.96 -5.76 3.56
C LEU A 70 -9.40 -5.72 3.00
N ARG A 71 -9.62 -6.15 1.77
CA ARG A 71 -10.95 -6.22 1.16
C ARG A 71 -11.71 -7.44 1.70
N ASP A 72 -12.25 -7.33 2.90
CA ASP A 72 -12.86 -8.44 3.65
C ASP A 72 -14.18 -8.05 4.35
N GLY A 73 -14.73 -6.86 4.04
CA GLY A 73 -15.92 -6.31 4.67
C GLY A 73 -15.65 -5.59 6.01
N ASP A 74 -14.63 -5.99 6.76
CA ASP A 74 -14.30 -5.37 8.05
C ASP A 74 -13.36 -4.15 7.90
N HIS A 75 -12.56 -4.09 6.80
CA HIS A 75 -11.51 -3.09 6.60
C HIS A 75 -11.56 -2.46 5.20
N ASP A 76 -12.73 -2.49 4.57
CA ASP A 76 -12.93 -1.97 3.21
C ASP A 76 -12.65 -0.47 3.09
N ASP A 77 -12.89 0.29 4.15
CA ASP A 77 -12.56 1.70 4.25
C ASP A 77 -11.05 1.97 4.11
N ILE A 78 -10.24 1.16 4.76
CA ILE A 78 -8.76 1.25 4.67
C ILE A 78 -8.31 0.79 3.27
N SER A 79 -8.87 -0.29 2.76
CA SER A 79 -8.59 -0.79 1.40
C SER A 79 -8.89 0.29 0.36
N GLN A 80 -10.04 0.95 0.45
CA GLN A 80 -10.43 2.01 -0.46
C GLN A 80 -9.51 3.22 -0.36
N LEU A 81 -9.15 3.65 0.85
CA LEU A 81 -8.23 4.76 1.06
C LEU A 81 -6.86 4.51 0.39
N ILE A 82 -6.32 3.30 0.51
CA ILE A 82 -5.06 2.92 -0.13
C ILE A 82 -5.19 2.94 -1.65
N SER A 83 -6.29 2.44 -2.18
CA SER A 83 -6.57 2.40 -3.61
C SER A 83 -6.69 3.81 -4.19
N ASP A 84 -7.44 4.69 -3.53
CA ASP A 84 -7.64 6.07 -3.98
C ASP A 84 -6.33 6.86 -3.96
N SER A 85 -5.56 6.79 -2.87
CA SER A 85 -4.26 7.47 -2.78
C SER A 85 -3.26 6.96 -3.83
N SER A 86 -3.29 5.66 -4.14
CA SER A 86 -2.46 5.07 -5.20
C SER A 86 -2.83 5.58 -6.58
N LEU A 87 -4.14 5.64 -6.89
CA LEU A 87 -4.62 6.18 -8.17
C LEU A 87 -4.35 7.69 -8.30
N ASP A 88 -4.44 8.44 -7.21
CA ASP A 88 -4.12 9.87 -7.22
C ASP A 88 -2.63 10.14 -7.44
N LEU A 89 -1.75 9.30 -6.91
CA LEU A 89 -0.32 9.34 -7.25
C LEU A 89 -0.07 9.21 -8.74
N ILE A 90 -0.74 8.25 -9.40
CA ILE A 90 -0.60 8.07 -10.86
C ILE A 90 -1.10 9.28 -11.63
N LYS A 91 -2.26 9.85 -11.25
CA LYS A 91 -2.81 11.04 -11.91
C LYS A 91 -1.88 12.24 -11.83
N THR A 92 -1.20 12.40 -10.70
CA THR A 92 -0.35 13.56 -10.43
C THR A 92 1.10 13.37 -10.90
N SER A 93 1.65 12.16 -10.78
CA SER A 93 3.08 11.90 -10.96
C SER A 93 3.41 10.87 -12.06
N GLY A 94 2.38 10.31 -12.73
CA GLY A 94 2.55 9.37 -13.83
C GLY A 94 3.03 7.98 -13.41
N PHE A 95 3.47 7.19 -14.37
CA PHE A 95 3.86 5.78 -14.19
C PHE A 95 5.34 5.67 -13.84
N ALA A 96 5.68 5.89 -12.58
CA ALA A 96 7.04 5.75 -12.08
C ALA A 96 7.26 4.39 -11.39
N GLU A 97 8.52 4.05 -11.18
CA GLU A 97 8.90 2.81 -10.49
C GLU A 97 8.45 2.82 -9.03
N TYR A 98 8.67 3.94 -8.33
CA TYR A 98 8.23 4.19 -6.95
C TYR A 98 8.03 5.69 -6.74
N TYR A 99 7.52 6.07 -5.57
CA TYR A 99 7.17 7.47 -5.29
C TYR A 99 7.69 7.89 -3.92
N ASP A 100 8.01 9.17 -3.81
CA ASP A 100 8.32 9.80 -2.54
C ASP A 100 7.06 9.87 -1.64
N PRO A 101 7.10 9.36 -0.41
CA PRO A 101 5.94 9.31 0.47
C PRO A 101 5.53 10.67 1.06
N VAL A 102 6.37 11.71 0.93
CA VAL A 102 6.14 13.03 1.55
C VAL A 102 5.56 14.04 0.56
N GLU A 103 6.03 14.02 -0.68
CA GLU A 103 5.60 14.97 -1.73
C GLU A 103 4.94 14.29 -2.93
N GLY A 104 4.89 12.97 -2.96
CA GLY A 104 4.29 12.20 -4.05
C GLY A 104 5.08 12.26 -5.36
N VAL A 105 6.32 12.71 -5.33
CA VAL A 105 7.14 12.86 -6.54
C VAL A 105 7.52 11.51 -7.10
N ALA A 106 7.44 11.39 -8.44
CA ALA A 106 7.88 10.22 -9.19
C ALA A 106 9.40 9.97 -9.03
N CYS A 107 9.78 8.74 -8.74
CA CYS A 107 11.15 8.32 -8.54
C CYS A 107 11.48 7.04 -9.32
N GLY A 108 12.76 6.81 -9.57
CA GLY A 108 13.22 5.65 -10.36
C GLY A 108 12.90 5.76 -11.84
N GLY A 109 12.64 4.61 -12.47
CA GLY A 109 12.31 4.53 -13.90
C GLY A 109 10.95 5.14 -14.22
N GLN A 110 10.85 5.81 -15.38
CA GLN A 110 9.61 6.34 -15.93
C GLN A 110 8.95 5.34 -16.87
N SER A 111 7.65 5.49 -17.12
CA SER A 111 6.86 4.56 -17.96
C SER A 111 6.97 3.11 -17.49
N PHE A 112 6.91 2.92 -16.19
CA PHE A 112 7.20 1.65 -15.53
C PHE A 112 6.01 0.68 -15.68
N SER A 113 6.22 -0.42 -16.39
CA SER A 113 5.15 -1.36 -16.74
C SER A 113 4.50 -2.04 -15.52
N TRP A 114 5.26 -2.28 -14.47
CA TRP A 114 4.73 -2.87 -13.24
C TRP A 114 3.69 -1.97 -12.58
N THR A 115 3.99 -0.67 -12.49
CA THR A 115 3.05 0.34 -12.01
C THR A 115 1.80 0.42 -12.91
N ALA A 116 1.99 0.35 -14.24
CA ALA A 116 0.85 0.34 -15.18
C ALA A 116 -0.06 -0.88 -14.97
N ALA A 117 0.51 -2.06 -14.73
CA ALA A 117 -0.25 -3.26 -14.41
C ALA A 117 -1.06 -3.07 -13.11
N MET A 118 -0.46 -2.50 -12.07
CA MET A 118 -1.18 -2.26 -10.80
C MET A 118 -2.32 -1.28 -10.94
N VAL A 119 -2.23 -0.28 -11.82
CA VAL A 119 -3.35 0.62 -12.10
C VAL A 119 -4.55 -0.13 -12.68
N LEU A 120 -4.31 -1.07 -13.60
CA LEU A 120 -5.39 -1.90 -14.15
C LEU A 120 -6.07 -2.72 -13.06
N GLU A 121 -5.29 -3.31 -12.16
CA GLU A 121 -5.80 -4.07 -11.03
C GLU A 121 -6.62 -3.20 -10.06
N PHE A 122 -6.14 -2.01 -9.69
CA PHE A 122 -6.90 -1.07 -8.85
C PHE A 122 -8.22 -0.66 -9.49
N LEU A 123 -8.24 -0.41 -10.81
CA LEU A 123 -9.45 -0.02 -11.54
C LEU A 123 -10.44 -1.18 -11.69
N ASP A 124 -9.98 -2.40 -11.84
CA ASP A 124 -10.82 -3.59 -11.90
C ASP A 124 -11.42 -3.88 -10.52
N SER A 125 -10.59 -3.85 -9.49
CA SER A 125 -11.02 -4.02 -8.09
C SER A 125 -12.10 -3.00 -7.67
N ALA A 126 -12.01 -1.76 -8.14
CA ALA A 126 -13.02 -0.73 -7.87
C ALA A 126 -14.38 -1.00 -8.55
N ARG A 127 -14.42 -1.85 -9.58
CA ARG A 127 -15.64 -2.22 -10.32
C ARG A 127 -16.34 -3.45 -9.74
N GLN A 128 -15.63 -4.28 -9.00
CA GLN A 128 -16.19 -5.48 -8.41
C GLN A 128 -16.94 -5.14 -7.12
N PRO A 129 -18.23 -5.49 -6.99
CA PRO A 129 -18.91 -5.36 -5.71
C PRO A 129 -18.19 -6.22 -4.68
N ILE A 130 -18.07 -5.72 -3.46
CA ILE A 130 -17.53 -6.48 -2.33
C ILE A 130 -18.50 -7.64 -2.07
N THR A 131 -18.24 -8.78 -2.66
CA THR A 131 -18.97 -10.01 -2.39
C THR A 131 -18.33 -10.66 -1.18
N ALA A 132 -18.87 -10.35 0.01
CA ALA A 132 -18.65 -11.19 1.17
C ALA A 132 -19.32 -12.56 0.89
N GLU A 133 -18.61 -13.49 0.27
CA GLU A 133 -18.98 -14.89 0.31
C GLU A 133 -18.59 -15.40 1.71
N PRO A 134 -19.55 -15.83 2.52
CA PRO A 134 -19.24 -16.43 3.82
C PRO A 134 -18.65 -17.83 3.55
N PHE A 135 -17.42 -18.05 3.98
CA PHE A 135 -16.86 -19.38 4.19
C PHE A 135 -17.18 -19.88 5.59
#